data_74f890e8454a827b6762a7e042544546
#
_entry.id   74f890e8454a827b6762a7e042544546
#
_cell.length_a   1.000
_cell.length_b   1.000
_cell.length_c   1.000
_cell.angle_alpha   90.00
_cell.angle_beta   90.00
_cell.angle_gamma   90.00
#
_symmetry.space_group_name_H-M   'P 1'
#
loop_
_entity.id
_entity.type
_entity.pdbx_description
1 polymer ?
#
loop_
_entity_poly.entity_id
_entity_poly.type
_entity_poly.pdbx_seq_one_letter_code
_entity_poly.pdbx_strand_id
1 'polypeptide(L)'
;MDDSGEAGHSSRRDPQVRGRCWEQRPPQDPEHWLRFFPPLGMEDLKKFGLCADFRRSFITTSVNPYYDSFVRWQFLKLKEAGRVKFGKRPSIFSPLDGQICADHDRASGEGVIPQAYTCIKIKVLELKGKLAELQGKDVFLVAATLRPETMYGQTNCFVLPGAEYGAFQMANGEVFICSDRSARNMAYQGFFKETGVVEKLFSVTGDELIGLPLKAPNAV
;
A
#
# COMPACT_ATOMS: atom_id res chain seq x y z
N MET A 1 27.44 -11.60 32.33
CA MET A 1 26.65 -12.80 32.62
C MET A 1 25.41 -12.64 31.77
N ASP A 2 25.58 -13.09 30.52
CA ASP A 2 24.53 -13.10 29.52
C ASP A 2 23.81 -14.44 29.60
N ASP A 3 22.49 -14.37 29.65
CA ASP A 3 21.66 -15.56 29.45
C ASP A 3 20.49 -15.17 28.51
N SER A 4 20.78 -15.24 27.21
CA SER A 4 19.80 -15.11 26.14
C SER A 4 19.29 -16.52 25.80
N GLY A 5 18.20 -16.92 26.46
CA GLY A 5 17.51 -18.16 26.16
C GLY A 5 16.80 -18.12 24.82
N GLU A 6 17.42 -18.66 23.78
CA GLU A 6 16.77 -18.98 22.52
C GLU A 6 15.79 -20.17 22.73
N ALA A 7 14.50 -19.86 22.73
CA ALA A 7 13.46 -20.87 22.64
C ALA A 7 13.37 -21.40 21.20
N GLY A 8 14.21 -22.34 20.86
CA GLY A 8 14.16 -23.09 19.61
C GLY A 8 12.89 -23.94 19.53
N HIS A 9 11.88 -23.50 18.76
CA HIS A 9 10.76 -24.34 18.35
C HIS A 9 11.26 -25.33 17.29
N SER A 10 11.83 -26.42 17.75
CA SER A 10 12.14 -27.61 16.95
C SER A 10 10.83 -28.34 16.65
N SER A 11 10.16 -28.01 15.55
CA SER A 11 9.16 -28.90 14.97
C SER A 11 9.89 -30.15 14.46
N ARG A 12 9.82 -31.24 15.21
CA ARG A 12 10.25 -32.56 14.75
C ARG A 12 9.37 -33.00 13.60
N ARG A 13 9.76 -32.65 12.38
CA ARG A 13 9.15 -33.16 11.15
C ARG A 13 9.62 -34.58 10.97
N ASP A 14 8.66 -35.50 10.79
CA ASP A 14 8.90 -36.92 10.56
C ASP A 14 9.91 -37.10 9.41
N PRO A 15 11.07 -37.78 9.65
CA PRO A 15 12.09 -38.01 8.63
C PRO A 15 11.57 -38.80 7.42
N GLN A 16 10.52 -39.63 7.60
CA GLN A 16 9.93 -40.43 6.52
C GLN A 16 9.15 -39.56 5.47
N VAL A 17 8.67 -38.40 5.86
CA VAL A 17 8.02 -37.46 4.93
C VAL A 17 9.05 -36.75 4.07
N ARG A 18 10.25 -36.49 4.61
CA ARG A 18 11.36 -35.86 3.86
C ARG A 18 11.85 -36.70 2.68
N GLY A 19 11.99 -38.01 2.83
CA GLY A 19 12.54 -38.88 1.79
C GLY A 19 11.66 -39.03 0.56
N ARG A 20 10.32 -38.97 0.70
CA ARG A 20 9.40 -39.19 -0.42
C ARG A 20 9.11 -37.91 -1.25
N CYS A 21 9.30 -36.73 -0.66
CA CYS A 21 9.01 -35.46 -1.35
C CYS A 21 10.09 -35.02 -2.35
N TRP A 22 11.35 -35.38 -2.10
CA TRP A 22 12.48 -34.80 -2.83
C TRP A 22 12.99 -35.65 -4.00
N GLU A 23 12.63 -36.93 -4.03
CA GLU A 23 13.21 -37.87 -4.99
C GLU A 23 12.49 -37.91 -6.36
N GLN A 24 11.30 -37.35 -6.52
CA GLN A 24 10.52 -37.60 -7.74
C GLN A 24 10.19 -36.41 -8.65
N ARG A 25 10.30 -35.14 -8.22
CA ARG A 25 10.23 -33.93 -9.09
C ARG A 25 10.77 -32.70 -8.37
N PRO A 26 11.25 -31.67 -9.12
CA PRO A 26 11.71 -30.44 -8.50
C PRO A 26 10.57 -29.77 -7.71
N PRO A 27 10.88 -29.19 -6.52
CA PRO A 27 9.89 -28.53 -5.65
C PRO A 27 9.22 -27.27 -6.28
N GLN A 28 9.51 -26.99 -7.52
CA GLN A 28 9.03 -25.81 -8.28
C GLN A 28 7.81 -26.11 -9.18
N ASP A 29 7.34 -27.37 -9.24
CA ASP A 29 6.15 -27.72 -10.05
C ASP A 29 4.86 -27.57 -9.21
N PRO A 30 4.05 -26.51 -9.44
CA PRO A 30 2.80 -26.30 -8.70
C PRO A 30 1.77 -27.40 -8.90
N GLU A 31 1.72 -28.05 -10.08
CA GLU A 31 0.79 -29.15 -10.33
C GLU A 31 1.14 -30.40 -9.52
N HIS A 32 2.44 -30.64 -9.32
CA HIS A 32 2.87 -31.70 -8.43
C HIS A 32 2.39 -31.48 -6.99
N TRP A 33 2.47 -30.25 -6.49
CA TRP A 33 2.00 -29.91 -5.14
C TRP A 33 0.50 -30.15 -4.98
N LEU A 34 -0.29 -29.79 -5.96
CA LEU A 34 -1.75 -29.98 -5.94
C LEU A 34 -2.17 -31.47 -5.89
N ARG A 35 -1.31 -32.37 -6.38
CA ARG A 35 -1.57 -33.81 -6.35
C ARG A 35 -0.98 -34.51 -5.13
N PHE A 36 0.13 -34.00 -4.61
CA PHE A 36 0.89 -34.63 -3.54
C PHE A 36 0.38 -34.24 -2.15
N PHE A 37 0.28 -32.94 -1.88
CA PHE A 37 -0.04 -32.46 -0.52
C PHE A 37 -1.49 -32.68 -0.08
N PRO A 38 -2.54 -32.50 -0.90
CA PRO A 38 -3.91 -32.63 -0.43
C PRO A 38 -4.27 -34.01 0.14
N PRO A 39 -3.85 -35.14 -0.45
CA PRO A 39 -4.09 -36.46 0.16
C PRO A 39 -3.43 -36.62 1.54
N LEU A 40 -2.19 -36.12 1.70
CA LEU A 40 -1.49 -36.18 2.97
C LEU A 40 -2.19 -35.31 4.03
N GLY A 41 -2.59 -34.08 3.67
CA GLY A 41 -3.35 -33.22 4.56
C GLY A 41 -4.68 -33.82 4.99
N MET A 42 -5.40 -34.51 4.08
CA MET A 42 -6.64 -35.22 4.42
C MET A 42 -6.40 -36.37 5.40
N GLU A 43 -5.33 -37.13 5.23
CA GLU A 43 -4.96 -38.22 6.16
C GLU A 43 -4.63 -37.66 7.55
N ASP A 44 -3.90 -36.57 7.61
CA ASP A 44 -3.54 -35.93 8.87
C ASP A 44 -4.76 -35.36 9.58
N LEU A 45 -5.69 -34.73 8.87
CA LEU A 45 -6.96 -34.24 9.42
C LEU A 45 -7.84 -35.41 9.95
N LYS A 46 -7.87 -36.55 9.26
CA LYS A 46 -8.56 -37.75 9.74
C LYS A 46 -7.93 -38.28 11.04
N LYS A 47 -6.60 -38.35 11.10
CA LYS A 47 -5.87 -38.75 12.29
C LYS A 47 -6.09 -37.79 13.46
N PHE A 48 -6.21 -36.51 13.16
CA PHE A 48 -6.52 -35.47 14.14
C PHE A 48 -7.97 -35.55 14.67
N GLY A 49 -8.83 -36.35 14.02
CA GLY A 49 -10.22 -36.54 14.42
C GLY A 49 -11.19 -35.49 13.89
N LEU A 50 -10.85 -34.80 12.81
CA LEU A 50 -11.76 -33.84 12.18
C LEU A 50 -13.00 -34.56 11.64
N CYS A 51 -14.20 -34.15 12.12
CA CYS A 51 -15.48 -34.65 11.65
C CYS A 51 -15.90 -33.90 10.38
N ALA A 52 -15.46 -34.41 9.22
CA ALA A 52 -15.75 -33.85 7.90
C ALA A 52 -16.06 -34.95 6.89
N ASP A 53 -16.89 -34.64 5.88
CA ASP A 53 -17.13 -35.55 4.75
C ASP A 53 -16.04 -35.36 3.69
N PHE A 54 -14.96 -36.11 3.80
CA PHE A 54 -13.84 -36.06 2.89
C PHE A 54 -14.14 -36.55 1.44
N ARG A 55 -15.32 -37.10 1.18
CA ARG A 55 -15.77 -37.45 -0.17
C ARG A 55 -16.03 -36.20 -1.01
N ARG A 56 -16.22 -35.03 -0.37
CA ARG A 56 -16.50 -33.74 -1.01
C ARG A 56 -15.25 -32.84 -1.13
N SER A 57 -14.09 -33.43 -1.08
CA SER A 57 -12.84 -32.69 -1.29
C SER A 57 -12.64 -32.40 -2.79
N PHE A 58 -12.16 -31.21 -3.11
CA PHE A 58 -11.84 -30.81 -4.49
C PHE A 58 -10.76 -29.70 -4.48
N ILE A 59 -10.04 -29.59 -5.58
CA ILE A 59 -9.04 -28.57 -5.78
C ILE A 59 -9.72 -27.27 -6.22
N THR A 60 -9.37 -26.14 -5.54
CA THR A 60 -9.96 -24.81 -5.77
C THR A 60 -9.09 -23.94 -6.67
N THR A 61 -8.60 -24.49 -7.77
CA THR A 61 -7.79 -23.79 -8.77
C THR A 61 -8.29 -24.08 -10.18
N SER A 62 -7.73 -23.41 -11.20
CA SER A 62 -8.05 -23.63 -12.60
C SER A 62 -7.73 -25.03 -13.13
N VAL A 63 -6.94 -25.83 -12.39
CA VAL A 63 -6.69 -27.26 -12.69
C VAL A 63 -7.97 -28.08 -12.56
N ASN A 64 -8.93 -27.63 -11.74
CA ASN A 64 -10.26 -28.22 -11.67
C ASN A 64 -11.22 -27.42 -12.58
N PRO A 65 -11.56 -27.91 -13.79
CA PRO A 65 -12.36 -27.15 -14.75
C PRO A 65 -13.80 -26.89 -14.26
N TYR A 66 -14.34 -27.72 -13.39
CA TYR A 66 -15.68 -27.50 -12.80
C TYR A 66 -15.67 -26.33 -11.84
N TYR A 67 -14.63 -26.24 -10.99
CA TYR A 67 -14.46 -25.12 -10.08
C TYR A 67 -14.21 -23.82 -10.85
N ASP A 68 -13.30 -23.83 -11.82
CA ASP A 68 -12.99 -22.65 -12.64
C ASP A 68 -14.22 -22.13 -13.39
N SER A 69 -15.01 -23.02 -14.01
CA SER A 69 -16.23 -22.63 -14.71
C SER A 69 -17.29 -22.04 -13.76
N PHE A 70 -17.41 -22.56 -12.54
CA PHE A 70 -18.30 -22.01 -11.53
C PHE A 70 -17.88 -20.61 -11.10
N VAL A 71 -16.58 -20.39 -10.84
CA VAL A 71 -16.04 -19.07 -10.45
C VAL A 71 -16.27 -18.05 -11.58
N ARG A 72 -16.04 -18.44 -12.84
CA ARG A 72 -16.32 -17.59 -14.01
C ARG A 72 -17.80 -17.25 -14.12
N TRP A 73 -18.67 -18.21 -13.95
CA TRP A 73 -20.11 -18.00 -13.97
C TRP A 73 -20.54 -17.03 -12.85
N GLN A 74 -20.07 -17.23 -11.63
CA GLN A 74 -20.37 -16.36 -10.50
C GLN A 74 -19.91 -14.94 -10.77
N PHE A 75 -18.68 -14.77 -11.25
CA PHE A 75 -18.13 -13.44 -11.56
C PHE A 75 -18.95 -12.71 -12.62
N LEU A 76 -19.34 -13.41 -13.69
CA LEU A 76 -20.16 -12.84 -14.75
C LEU A 76 -21.53 -12.41 -14.23
N LYS A 77 -22.18 -13.22 -13.38
CA LYS A 77 -23.45 -12.87 -12.75
C LYS A 77 -23.34 -11.64 -11.86
N LEU A 78 -22.28 -11.52 -11.08
CA LEU A 78 -22.02 -10.32 -10.27
C LEU A 78 -21.77 -9.08 -11.13
N LYS A 79 -21.08 -9.25 -12.25
CA LYS A 79 -20.83 -8.16 -13.21
C LYS A 79 -22.12 -7.70 -13.88
N GLU A 80 -22.95 -8.63 -14.37
CA GLU A 80 -24.28 -8.34 -14.94
C GLU A 80 -25.17 -7.59 -13.95
N ALA A 81 -25.13 -7.98 -12.68
CA ALA A 81 -25.86 -7.31 -11.59
C ALA A 81 -25.26 -5.97 -11.16
N GLY A 82 -24.19 -5.47 -11.81
CA GLY A 82 -23.53 -4.21 -11.52
C GLY A 82 -22.80 -4.17 -10.16
N ARG A 83 -22.51 -5.34 -9.58
CA ARG A 83 -21.83 -5.47 -8.27
C ARG A 83 -20.32 -5.41 -8.37
N VAL A 84 -19.76 -5.55 -9.57
CA VAL A 84 -18.32 -5.51 -9.83
C VAL A 84 -18.00 -4.23 -10.60
N LYS A 85 -17.09 -3.43 -10.06
CA LYS A 85 -16.58 -2.21 -10.71
C LYS A 85 -15.06 -2.21 -10.67
N PHE A 86 -14.46 -1.72 -11.74
CA PHE A 86 -13.01 -1.45 -11.72
C PHE A 86 -12.72 -0.28 -10.78
N GLY A 87 -11.68 -0.41 -9.96
CA GLY A 87 -11.25 0.65 -9.07
C GLY A 87 -9.81 0.43 -8.59
N LYS A 88 -9.22 1.49 -8.07
CA LYS A 88 -7.89 1.46 -7.44
C LYS A 88 -8.06 1.52 -5.93
N ARG A 89 -7.33 0.70 -5.20
CA ARG A 89 -7.28 0.72 -3.74
C ARG A 89 -5.82 0.78 -3.29
N PRO A 90 -5.48 1.62 -2.29
CA PRO A 90 -4.17 1.57 -1.66
C PRO A 90 -3.92 0.19 -1.06
N SER A 91 -2.74 -0.36 -1.27
CA SER A 91 -2.30 -1.64 -0.73
C SER A 91 -0.87 -1.53 -0.24
N ILE A 92 -0.49 -2.39 0.70
CA ILE A 92 0.91 -2.51 1.11
C ILE A 92 1.63 -3.32 0.02
N PHE A 93 2.75 -2.80 -0.42
CA PHE A 93 3.56 -3.39 -1.49
C PHE A 93 4.95 -3.74 -0.95
N SER A 94 5.42 -4.95 -1.21
CA SER A 94 6.78 -5.38 -0.93
C SER A 94 7.69 -5.07 -2.13
N PRO A 95 8.63 -4.12 -2.01
CA PRO A 95 9.59 -3.89 -3.09
C PRO A 95 10.53 -5.08 -3.31
N LEU A 96 10.78 -5.88 -2.26
CA LEU A 96 11.65 -7.05 -2.32
C LEU A 96 11.03 -8.16 -3.17
N ASP A 97 9.75 -8.43 -2.96
CA ASP A 97 9.02 -9.50 -3.65
C ASP A 97 8.38 -9.02 -4.94
N GLY A 98 8.32 -7.71 -5.18
CA GLY A 98 7.69 -7.10 -6.35
C GLY A 98 6.17 -7.28 -6.42
N GLN A 99 5.51 -7.51 -5.29
CA GLN A 99 4.08 -7.81 -5.23
C GLN A 99 3.36 -7.18 -4.05
N ILE A 100 2.04 -7.18 -4.11
CA ILE A 100 1.16 -6.75 -3.01
C ILE A 100 1.21 -7.79 -1.89
N CYS A 101 1.37 -7.32 -0.65
CA CYS A 101 1.34 -8.16 0.55
C CYS A 101 -0.06 -8.19 1.15
N ALA A 102 -0.58 -9.37 1.43
CA ALA A 102 -1.72 -9.54 2.32
C ALA A 102 -1.28 -9.43 3.80
N ASP A 103 -2.22 -9.15 4.71
CA ASP A 103 -1.91 -8.95 6.12
C ASP A 103 -1.23 -10.17 6.76
N HIS A 104 -1.70 -11.37 6.41
CA HIS A 104 -1.16 -12.63 6.94
C HIS A 104 0.21 -13.02 6.35
N ASP A 105 0.65 -12.38 5.27
CA ASP A 105 1.97 -12.64 4.67
C ASP A 105 3.09 -11.85 5.36
N ARG A 106 2.75 -10.96 6.29
CA ARG A 106 3.71 -10.11 6.99
C ARG A 106 4.12 -10.70 8.33
N ALA A 107 5.42 -10.79 8.58
CA ALA A 107 5.96 -11.23 9.86
C ALA A 107 5.63 -10.27 11.01
N SER A 108 5.48 -8.96 10.69
CA SER A 108 5.07 -7.91 11.62
C SER A 108 4.17 -6.90 10.91
N GLY A 109 3.37 -6.17 11.67
CA GLY A 109 2.45 -5.17 11.13
C GLY A 109 1.15 -5.76 10.57
N GLU A 110 0.77 -6.96 10.98
CA GLU A 110 -0.56 -7.50 10.74
C GLU A 110 -1.60 -6.53 11.28
N GLY A 111 -2.66 -6.30 10.49
CA GLY A 111 -3.68 -5.30 10.82
C GLY A 111 -3.30 -3.84 10.53
N VAL A 112 -2.08 -3.55 10.06
CA VAL A 112 -1.72 -2.22 9.57
C VAL A 112 -2.44 -1.95 8.26
N ILE A 113 -3.28 -0.92 8.28
CA ILE A 113 -4.05 -0.47 7.13
C ILE A 113 -3.50 0.86 6.60
N PRO A 114 -3.72 1.20 5.31
CA PRO A 114 -3.44 2.53 4.80
C PRO A 114 -4.20 3.60 5.59
N GLN A 115 -3.50 4.66 6.00
CA GLN A 115 -4.11 5.80 6.69
C GLN A 115 -4.35 6.93 5.69
N ALA A 116 -5.54 7.55 5.79
CA ALA A 116 -5.86 8.73 5.00
C ALA A 116 -5.38 9.99 5.71
N TYR A 117 -4.52 10.76 5.04
CA TYR A 117 -4.12 12.09 5.50
C TYR A 117 -4.91 13.17 4.76
N THR A 118 -5.44 14.12 5.51
CA THR A 118 -6.01 15.33 4.93
C THR A 118 -4.92 16.35 4.68
N CYS A 119 -4.76 16.77 3.44
CA CYS A 119 -3.81 17.82 3.05
C CYS A 119 -4.48 19.19 3.17
N ILE A 120 -4.03 19.97 4.14
CA ILE A 120 -4.48 21.35 4.35
C ILE A 120 -3.69 22.26 3.41
N LYS A 121 -4.38 22.97 2.53
CA LYS A 121 -3.78 23.94 1.60
C LYS A 121 -3.77 25.31 2.23
N ILE A 122 -2.60 25.88 2.46
CA ILE A 122 -2.40 27.22 3.02
C ILE A 122 -1.88 28.10 1.92
N LYS A 123 -2.69 29.05 1.48
CA LYS A 123 -2.38 29.91 0.33
C LYS A 123 -1.24 30.85 0.63
N VAL A 124 -0.25 30.92 -0.26
CA VAL A 124 0.82 31.94 -0.22
C VAL A 124 0.27 33.20 -0.87
N LEU A 125 0.31 34.32 -0.10
CA LEU A 125 -0.26 35.60 -0.56
C LEU A 125 0.74 36.42 -1.38
N GLU A 126 2.02 36.33 -1.04
CA GLU A 126 3.08 37.08 -1.74
C GLU A 126 4.16 36.12 -2.20
N LEU A 127 4.44 36.14 -3.50
CA LEU A 127 5.47 35.30 -4.10
C LEU A 127 6.77 36.12 -4.23
N LYS A 128 7.77 35.80 -3.38
CA LYS A 128 9.07 36.49 -3.31
C LYS A 128 10.21 35.55 -3.72
N GLY A 129 11.35 36.11 -4.09
CA GLY A 129 12.53 35.35 -4.48
C GLY A 129 12.24 34.39 -5.65
N LYS A 130 12.64 33.13 -5.53
CA LYS A 130 12.37 32.11 -6.55
C LYS A 130 10.89 31.84 -6.80
N LEU A 131 10.04 32.05 -5.79
CA LEU A 131 8.60 31.87 -5.94
C LEU A 131 7.96 32.92 -6.88
N ALA A 132 8.65 34.03 -7.18
CA ALA A 132 8.15 35.03 -8.13
C ALA A 132 7.94 34.47 -9.54
N GLU A 133 8.62 33.36 -9.89
CA GLU A 133 8.41 32.67 -11.17
C GLU A 133 7.00 32.03 -11.27
N LEU A 134 6.31 31.88 -10.14
CA LEU A 134 4.97 31.30 -10.06
C LEU A 134 3.85 32.35 -10.11
N GLN A 135 4.17 33.61 -10.47
CA GLN A 135 3.15 34.67 -10.59
C GLN A 135 2.02 34.24 -11.54
N GLY A 136 0.78 34.48 -11.10
CA GLY A 136 -0.41 34.07 -11.82
C GLY A 136 -0.89 32.64 -11.55
N LYS A 137 -0.17 31.89 -10.72
CA LYS A 137 -0.62 30.57 -10.27
C LYS A 137 -1.05 30.60 -8.80
N ASP A 138 -1.98 29.70 -8.45
CA ASP A 138 -2.36 29.49 -7.06
C ASP A 138 -1.31 28.60 -6.37
N VAL A 139 -0.56 29.18 -5.44
CA VAL A 139 0.54 28.51 -4.73
C VAL A 139 0.13 28.24 -3.28
N PHE A 140 0.36 27.02 -2.82
CA PHE A 140 0.00 26.57 -1.49
C PHE A 140 1.18 25.87 -0.79
N LEU A 141 1.39 26.20 0.48
CA LEU A 141 2.10 25.32 1.41
C LEU A 141 1.13 24.23 1.86
N VAL A 142 1.53 22.98 1.77
CA VAL A 142 0.66 21.84 2.06
C VAL A 142 1.12 21.10 3.30
N ALA A 143 0.25 21.07 4.31
CA ALA A 143 0.46 20.33 5.56
C ALA A 143 -0.49 19.12 5.60
N ALA A 144 0.03 17.94 5.91
CA ALA A 144 -0.75 16.72 6.02
C ALA A 144 -1.08 16.40 7.48
N THR A 145 -2.34 16.10 7.77
CA THR A 145 -2.80 15.74 9.11
C THR A 145 -3.78 14.57 9.08
N LEU A 146 -3.80 13.76 10.16
CA LEU A 146 -4.84 12.75 10.41
C LEU A 146 -6.10 13.38 11.01
N ARG A 147 -5.99 14.60 11.57
CA ARG A 147 -7.07 15.30 12.25
C ARG A 147 -7.35 16.62 11.54
N PRO A 148 -8.24 16.63 10.53
CA PRO A 148 -8.52 17.85 9.75
C PRO A 148 -9.12 18.98 10.58
N GLU A 149 -9.75 18.67 11.72
CA GLU A 149 -10.28 19.67 12.65
C GLU A 149 -9.18 20.58 13.24
N THR A 150 -7.91 20.19 13.19
CA THR A 150 -6.80 21.04 13.67
C THR A 150 -6.63 22.32 12.84
N MET A 151 -7.18 22.38 11.63
CA MET A 151 -7.12 23.56 10.78
C MET A 151 -7.86 24.78 11.36
N TYR A 152 -8.86 24.58 12.23
CA TYR A 152 -9.62 25.68 12.81
C TYR A 152 -8.80 26.60 13.72
N GLY A 153 -7.75 26.08 14.34
CA GLY A 153 -6.86 26.86 15.18
C GLY A 153 -5.53 27.20 14.52
N GLN A 154 -5.37 26.96 13.23
CA GLN A 154 -4.09 27.12 12.55
C GLN A 154 -3.81 28.59 12.23
N THR A 155 -2.70 29.11 12.77
CA THR A 155 -2.27 30.50 12.59
C THR A 155 -1.07 30.63 11.65
N ASN A 156 -0.23 29.61 11.54
CA ASN A 156 0.98 29.62 10.70
C ASN A 156 1.38 28.20 10.29
N CYS A 157 2.43 28.10 9.47
CA CYS A 157 3.15 26.87 9.16
C CYS A 157 4.57 26.90 9.68
N PHE A 158 5.09 25.74 10.08
CA PHE A 158 6.49 25.59 10.43
C PHE A 158 7.23 24.90 9.28
N VAL A 159 8.40 25.44 8.95
CA VAL A 159 9.33 24.85 7.98
C VAL A 159 10.69 24.68 8.62
N LEU A 160 11.44 23.66 8.23
CA LEU A 160 12.81 23.48 8.66
C LEU A 160 13.73 24.33 7.76
N PRO A 161 14.48 25.30 8.30
CA PRO A 161 15.22 26.27 7.49
C PRO A 161 16.16 25.63 6.46
N GLY A 162 17.03 24.74 6.89
CA GLY A 162 18.00 24.07 6.00
C GLY A 162 17.44 22.93 5.14
N ALA A 163 16.14 22.63 5.21
CA ALA A 163 15.55 21.55 4.43
C ALA A 163 15.18 22.03 3.01
N GLU A 164 15.27 21.09 2.08
CA GLU A 164 14.83 21.31 0.69
C GLU A 164 13.35 20.94 0.52
N TYR A 165 12.60 21.84 -0.08
CA TYR A 165 11.21 21.65 -0.50
C TYR A 165 11.12 21.81 -2.01
N GLY A 166 10.19 21.09 -2.64
CA GLY A 166 9.89 21.23 -4.06
C GLY A 166 8.63 22.04 -4.30
N ALA A 167 8.60 22.79 -5.38
CA ALA A 167 7.39 23.35 -5.98
C ALA A 167 6.89 22.39 -7.06
N PHE A 168 5.68 21.86 -6.91
CA PHE A 168 5.11 20.81 -7.75
C PHE A 168 3.84 21.26 -8.42
N GLN A 169 3.76 21.07 -9.75
CA GLN A 169 2.59 21.38 -10.54
C GLN A 169 1.55 20.25 -10.41
N MET A 170 0.38 20.58 -9.90
CA MET A 170 -0.74 19.64 -9.79
C MET A 170 -1.55 19.54 -11.09
N ALA A 171 -2.31 18.47 -11.26
CA ALA A 171 -3.16 18.24 -12.43
C ALA A 171 -4.20 19.34 -12.67
N ASN A 172 -4.68 19.98 -11.60
CA ASN A 172 -5.65 21.08 -11.63
C ASN A 172 -5.03 22.46 -11.89
N GLY A 173 -3.71 22.55 -12.08
CA GLY A 173 -2.99 23.81 -12.31
C GLY A 173 -2.46 24.50 -11.06
N GLU A 174 -2.84 24.08 -9.86
CA GLU A 174 -2.29 24.58 -8.61
C GLU A 174 -0.82 24.17 -8.44
N VAL A 175 -0.07 24.91 -7.64
CA VAL A 175 1.30 24.56 -7.26
C VAL A 175 1.36 24.28 -5.76
N PHE A 176 1.85 23.08 -5.41
CA PHE A 176 2.07 22.70 -4.03
C PHE A 176 3.55 22.77 -3.67
N ILE A 177 3.83 23.39 -2.52
CA ILE A 177 5.17 23.39 -1.93
C ILE A 177 5.16 22.36 -0.80
N CYS A 178 5.95 21.29 -0.97
CA CYS A 178 6.06 20.22 -0.01
C CYS A 178 7.37 19.43 -0.21
N SER A 179 7.61 18.40 0.60
CA SER A 179 8.77 17.51 0.41
C SER A 179 8.61 16.61 -0.81
N ASP A 180 9.72 16.22 -1.43
CA ASP A 180 9.75 15.28 -2.56
C ASP A 180 9.09 13.94 -2.21
N ARG A 181 9.23 13.48 -0.95
CA ARG A 181 8.56 12.26 -0.46
C ARG A 181 7.03 12.40 -0.50
N SER A 182 6.51 13.55 -0.05
CA SER A 182 5.08 13.82 -0.05
C SER A 182 4.54 13.91 -1.48
N ALA A 183 5.25 14.59 -2.37
CA ALA A 183 4.89 14.70 -3.78
C ALA A 183 4.83 13.33 -4.46
N ARG A 184 5.83 12.46 -4.20
CA ARG A 184 5.84 11.07 -4.71
C ARG A 184 4.62 10.29 -4.24
N ASN A 185 4.25 10.38 -2.96
CA ASN A 185 3.05 9.71 -2.46
C ASN A 185 1.78 10.22 -3.14
N MET A 186 1.66 11.53 -3.34
CA MET A 186 0.52 12.15 -4.03
C MET A 186 0.45 11.74 -5.50
N ALA A 187 1.58 11.48 -6.16
CA ALA A 187 1.62 11.07 -7.57
C ALA A 187 0.92 9.73 -7.82
N TYR A 188 0.88 8.84 -6.83
CA TYR A 188 0.14 7.58 -6.93
C TYR A 188 -1.34 7.71 -6.55
N GLN A 189 -1.79 8.89 -6.13
CA GLN A 189 -3.14 9.14 -5.63
C GLN A 189 -3.96 10.09 -6.53
N GLY A 190 -3.49 10.35 -7.75
CA GLY A 190 -4.21 11.12 -8.74
C GLY A 190 -4.10 12.65 -8.60
N PHE A 191 -3.14 13.16 -7.84
CA PHE A 191 -2.89 14.60 -7.73
C PHE A 191 -2.14 15.15 -8.95
N PHE A 192 -1.41 14.32 -9.67
CA PHE A 192 -0.68 14.69 -10.89
C PHE A 192 -1.39 14.17 -12.13
N LYS A 193 -1.01 14.70 -13.30
CA LYS A 193 -1.59 14.28 -14.59
C LYS A 193 -1.36 12.82 -14.90
N GLU A 194 -0.18 12.31 -14.56
CA GLU A 194 0.22 10.93 -14.79
C GLU A 194 0.57 10.25 -13.47
N THR A 195 0.06 9.02 -13.29
CA THR A 195 0.27 8.25 -12.05
C THR A 195 1.74 7.88 -11.88
N GLY A 196 2.30 8.21 -10.72
CA GLY A 196 3.69 7.93 -10.37
C GLY A 196 4.72 8.93 -10.93
N VAL A 197 4.30 9.86 -11.77
CA VAL A 197 5.16 10.90 -12.33
C VAL A 197 4.95 12.21 -11.57
N VAL A 198 6.05 12.76 -11.07
CA VAL A 198 6.07 14.01 -10.28
C VAL A 198 6.56 15.14 -11.17
N GLU A 199 5.73 16.16 -11.38
CA GLU A 199 6.09 17.37 -12.12
C GLU A 199 6.66 18.41 -11.14
N LYS A 200 7.99 18.38 -10.93
CA LYS A 200 8.72 19.32 -10.07
C LYS A 200 9.18 20.52 -10.93
N LEU A 201 8.78 21.72 -10.53
CA LEU A 201 9.17 22.95 -11.23
C LEU A 201 10.59 23.39 -10.80
N PHE A 202 10.82 23.52 -9.50
CA PHE A 202 12.10 23.87 -8.91
C PHE A 202 12.18 23.50 -7.43
N SER A 203 13.33 23.67 -6.82
CA SER A 203 13.57 23.49 -5.38
C SER A 203 13.72 24.84 -4.69
N VAL A 204 13.20 24.91 -3.45
CA VAL A 204 13.37 26.04 -2.52
C VAL A 204 13.83 25.51 -1.17
N THR A 205 14.60 26.32 -0.45
CA THR A 205 15.01 26.00 0.92
C THR A 205 13.97 26.51 1.92
N GLY A 206 13.95 25.93 3.13
CA GLY A 206 13.06 26.42 4.17
C GLY A 206 13.32 27.88 4.53
N ASP A 207 14.57 28.35 4.43
CA ASP A 207 14.93 29.75 4.67
C ASP A 207 14.22 30.71 3.69
N GLU A 208 14.02 30.30 2.44
CA GLU A 208 13.30 31.09 1.43
C GLU A 208 11.79 31.13 1.68
N LEU A 209 11.26 30.25 2.52
CA LEU A 209 9.84 30.15 2.90
C LEU A 209 9.51 30.88 4.20
N ILE A 210 10.51 31.19 5.04
CA ILE A 210 10.31 31.90 6.29
C ILE A 210 9.84 33.32 6.03
N GLY A 211 8.83 33.75 6.79
CA GLY A 211 8.27 35.11 6.69
C GLY A 211 7.34 35.36 5.52
N LEU A 212 6.97 34.34 4.74
CA LEU A 212 5.95 34.48 3.71
C LEU A 212 4.57 34.71 4.34
N PRO A 213 3.79 35.71 3.86
CA PRO A 213 2.42 35.91 4.30
C PRO A 213 1.53 34.78 3.72
N LEU A 214 0.76 34.18 4.61
CA LEU A 214 -0.06 33.01 4.33
C LEU A 214 -1.53 33.29 4.67
N LYS A 215 -2.44 32.62 3.98
CA LYS A 215 -3.87 32.59 4.33
C LYS A 215 -4.29 31.15 4.60
N ALA A 216 -4.71 30.87 5.84
CA ALA A 216 -5.29 29.59 6.20
C ALA A 216 -6.68 29.41 5.58
N PRO A 217 -7.15 28.15 5.35
CA PRO A 217 -8.42 27.88 4.63
C PRO A 217 -9.64 28.57 5.25
N ASN A 218 -9.69 28.69 6.56
CA ASN A 218 -10.83 29.26 7.33
C ASN A 218 -10.48 30.57 8.03
N ALA A 219 -9.40 31.25 7.61
CA ALA A 219 -9.08 32.58 8.11
C ALA A 219 -9.94 33.65 7.41
N VAL A 220 -10.57 34.50 8.19
CA VAL A 220 -11.35 35.66 7.75
C VAL A 220 -10.42 36.83 7.36
#